data_e39f615091e6820c2370d043e2f26c4f
#
_entry.id   e39f615091e6820c2370d043e2f26c4f
#
_cell.length_a   1.000
_cell.length_b   1.000
_cell.length_c   1.000
_cell.angle_alpha   90.00
_cell.angle_beta   90.00
_cell.angle_gamma   90.00
#
_symmetry.space_group_name_H-M   'P 1'
#
loop_
_entity.id
_entity.type
_entity.pdbx_description
1 polymer ?
#
loop_
_entity_poly.entity_id
_entity_poly.type
_entity_poly.pdbx_seq_one_letter_code
_entity_poly.pdbx_strand_id
1 'polypeptide(L)'
;FKDPNWELVRVKGSKKAFLWVYEKDGYINLNIKVDPEWREFWREAYDAVIPGYHQNKKYWNTIILDGTIPEKDIKKMIKESYDIITDSPTKRIYEAVKQIPKGHVATYGQVAAMAGNPKMSRAVGNALHKNPDPENIPCFRVVNAKGELAGAFAFGGEGNQAKLLEE
;
A
#
# COMPACT_ATOMS: atom_id res chain seq x y z
N PHE A 1 -17.14 -14.80 -7.39
CA PHE A 1 -17.58 -15.58 -6.23
C PHE A 1 -18.80 -14.85 -5.66
N LYS A 2 -19.98 -15.42 -5.80
CA LYS A 2 -21.23 -14.89 -5.23
C LYS A 2 -21.77 -15.92 -4.25
N ASP A 3 -21.08 -16.09 -3.15
CA ASP A 3 -21.65 -16.76 -1.99
C ASP A 3 -22.34 -15.67 -1.15
N PRO A 4 -23.66 -15.72 -0.95
CA PRO A 4 -24.40 -14.70 -0.18
C PRO A 4 -23.96 -14.61 1.28
N ASN A 5 -23.21 -15.58 1.77
CA ASN A 5 -22.67 -15.62 3.12
C ASN A 5 -21.39 -14.78 3.29
N TRP A 6 -20.83 -14.21 2.21
CA TRP A 6 -19.57 -13.48 2.25
C TRP A 6 -19.77 -11.99 1.98
N GLU A 7 -19.35 -11.16 2.90
CA GLU A 7 -19.29 -9.71 2.72
C GLU A 7 -17.83 -9.23 2.62
N LEU A 8 -17.59 -8.30 1.70
CA LEU A 8 -16.26 -7.73 1.46
C LEU A 8 -16.22 -6.27 1.84
N VAL A 9 -15.35 -5.93 2.78
CA VAL A 9 -15.07 -4.55 3.16
C VAL A 9 -13.88 -4.04 2.34
N ARG A 10 -14.10 -2.97 1.60
CA ARG A 10 -13.13 -2.39 0.67
C ARG A 10 -12.68 -1.01 1.13
N VAL A 11 -11.49 -0.63 0.70
CA VAL A 11 -11.05 0.76 0.84
C VAL A 11 -11.89 1.63 -0.11
N LYS A 12 -12.41 2.75 0.40
CA LYS A 12 -13.20 3.70 -0.40
C LYS A 12 -12.41 4.14 -1.65
N GLY A 13 -13.03 4.03 -2.82
CA GLY A 13 -12.40 4.36 -4.10
C GLY A 13 -11.45 3.27 -4.64
N SER A 14 -11.35 2.10 -4.00
CA SER A 14 -10.51 0.99 -4.43
C SER A 14 -11.32 -0.30 -4.61
N LYS A 15 -10.90 -1.14 -5.55
CA LYS A 15 -11.45 -2.51 -5.71
C LYS A 15 -10.86 -3.51 -4.71
N LYS A 16 -9.82 -3.11 -3.94
CA LYS A 16 -9.11 -3.99 -3.00
C LYS A 16 -9.91 -4.16 -1.71
N ALA A 17 -10.20 -5.39 -1.31
CA ALA A 17 -10.77 -5.73 -0.03
C ALA A 17 -9.66 -5.97 1.00
N PHE A 18 -9.83 -5.42 2.20
CA PHE A 18 -8.92 -5.64 3.34
C PHE A 18 -9.54 -6.55 4.39
N LEU A 19 -10.86 -6.76 4.34
CA LEU A 19 -11.59 -7.58 5.28
C LEU A 19 -12.68 -8.35 4.53
N TRP A 20 -12.79 -9.65 4.80
CA TRP A 20 -13.88 -10.49 4.35
C TRP A 20 -14.58 -11.04 5.59
N VAL A 21 -15.90 -10.89 5.64
CA VAL A 21 -16.73 -11.31 6.77
C VAL A 21 -17.66 -12.43 6.30
N TYR A 22 -17.76 -13.50 7.06
CA TYR A 22 -18.64 -14.62 6.75
C TYR A 22 -19.00 -15.41 8.02
N GLU A 23 -20.12 -16.11 7.98
CA GLU A 23 -20.51 -17.05 9.01
C GLU A 23 -19.98 -18.45 8.71
N LYS A 24 -19.44 -19.12 9.71
CA LYS A 24 -19.03 -20.51 9.65
C LYS A 24 -19.04 -21.13 11.04
N ASP A 25 -19.60 -22.34 11.14
CA ASP A 25 -19.69 -23.13 12.39
C ASP A 25 -20.33 -22.36 13.56
N GLY A 26 -21.31 -21.48 13.25
CA GLY A 26 -22.05 -20.68 14.23
C GLY A 26 -21.32 -19.42 14.72
N TYR A 27 -20.16 -19.10 14.15
CA TYR A 27 -19.39 -17.91 14.47
C TYR A 27 -19.23 -17.00 13.26
N ILE A 28 -19.12 -15.69 13.52
CA ILE A 28 -18.65 -14.75 12.52
C ILE A 28 -17.13 -14.90 12.41
N ASN A 29 -16.67 -15.03 11.19
CA ASN A 29 -15.25 -15.17 10.86
C ASN A 29 -14.79 -13.96 10.03
N LEU A 30 -13.58 -13.51 10.29
CA LEU A 30 -12.96 -12.37 9.61
C LEU A 30 -11.69 -12.82 8.91
N ASN A 31 -11.65 -12.78 7.58
CA ASN A 31 -10.40 -12.93 6.87
C ASN A 31 -9.73 -11.57 6.70
N ILE A 32 -8.52 -11.45 7.20
CA ILE A 32 -7.70 -10.25 7.18
C ILE A 32 -6.36 -10.52 6.48
N LYS A 33 -5.83 -9.51 5.82
CA LYS A 33 -4.46 -9.58 5.28
C LYS A 33 -3.44 -9.46 6.40
N VAL A 34 -2.34 -10.19 6.24
CA VAL A 34 -1.22 -10.16 7.16
C VAL A 34 0.10 -10.05 6.40
N ASP A 35 1.07 -9.39 7.00
CA ASP A 35 2.44 -9.47 6.53
C ASP A 35 2.98 -10.89 6.75
N PRO A 36 3.63 -11.52 5.74
CA PRO A 36 4.17 -12.87 5.87
C PRO A 36 5.15 -13.06 7.03
N GLU A 37 5.86 -12.00 7.45
CA GLU A 37 6.80 -12.04 8.57
C GLU A 37 6.09 -12.02 9.93
N TRP A 38 4.88 -11.41 10.00
CA TRP A 38 4.10 -11.25 11.24
C TRP A 38 2.90 -12.18 11.35
N ARG A 39 2.62 -13.03 10.33
CA ARG A 39 1.43 -13.88 10.29
C ARG A 39 1.31 -14.84 11.47
N GLU A 40 2.44 -15.39 11.94
CA GLU A 40 2.46 -16.36 13.03
C GLU A 40 2.27 -15.70 14.40
N PHE A 41 2.67 -14.44 14.56
CA PHE A 41 2.52 -13.70 15.82
C PHE A 41 1.10 -13.78 16.40
N TRP A 42 0.09 -13.49 15.58
CA TRP A 42 -1.29 -13.53 16.01
C TRP A 42 -1.84 -14.94 16.16
N ARG A 43 -1.36 -15.90 15.36
CA ARG A 43 -1.72 -17.32 15.47
C ARG A 43 -1.18 -17.96 16.74
N GLU A 44 0.00 -17.56 17.19
CA GLU A 44 0.60 -18.01 18.44
C GLU A 44 -0.04 -17.35 19.66
N ALA A 45 -0.51 -16.11 19.50
CA ALA A 45 -1.15 -15.36 20.57
C ALA A 45 -2.58 -15.85 20.89
N TYR A 46 -3.32 -16.35 19.88
CA TYR A 46 -4.72 -16.72 20.01
C TYR A 46 -5.08 -17.95 19.17
N ASP A 47 -5.64 -18.97 19.79
CA ASP A 47 -6.12 -20.20 19.12
C ASP A 47 -7.24 -19.88 18.10
N ALA A 48 -8.02 -18.82 18.33
CA ALA A 48 -9.06 -18.34 17.43
C ALA A 48 -8.53 -17.56 16.23
N VAL A 49 -7.18 -17.41 16.06
CA VAL A 49 -6.55 -16.87 14.86
C VAL A 49 -5.88 -18.00 14.11
N ILE A 50 -6.42 -18.37 12.96
CA ILE A 50 -5.99 -19.51 12.15
C ILE A 50 -5.53 -19.08 10.75
N PRO A 51 -4.85 -19.95 9.98
CA PRO A 51 -4.53 -19.67 8.58
C PRO A 51 -5.76 -19.34 7.74
N GLY A 52 -5.66 -18.38 6.83
CA GLY A 52 -6.77 -17.85 6.05
C GLY A 52 -7.64 -18.90 5.37
N TYR A 53 -8.90 -18.98 5.73
CA TYR A 53 -9.89 -19.89 5.15
C TYR A 53 -10.24 -19.45 3.72
N HIS A 54 -10.14 -20.36 2.76
CA HIS A 54 -10.29 -20.09 1.32
C HIS A 54 -9.40 -18.97 0.76
N GLN A 55 -8.31 -18.59 1.48
CA GLN A 55 -7.36 -17.57 1.09
C GLN A 55 -5.93 -18.13 1.06
N ASN A 56 -5.02 -17.38 0.44
CA ASN A 56 -3.60 -17.72 0.50
C ASN A 56 -3.08 -17.58 1.95
N LYS A 57 -2.75 -18.71 2.57
CA LYS A 57 -2.35 -18.82 3.99
C LYS A 57 -1.06 -18.06 4.34
N LYS A 58 -0.28 -17.68 3.34
CA LYS A 58 0.92 -16.87 3.52
C LYS A 58 0.59 -15.39 3.81
N TYR A 59 -0.53 -14.89 3.26
CA TYR A 59 -0.90 -13.48 3.27
C TYR A 59 -2.22 -13.19 4.00
N TRP A 60 -2.86 -14.23 4.56
CA TRP A 60 -4.16 -14.09 5.20
C TRP A 60 -4.26 -14.92 6.47
N ASN A 61 -4.88 -14.32 7.49
CA ASN A 61 -5.37 -14.99 8.67
C ASN A 61 -6.89 -14.94 8.71
N THR A 62 -7.49 -15.91 9.40
CA THR A 62 -8.89 -15.91 9.80
C THR A 62 -8.97 -15.67 11.30
N ILE A 63 -9.78 -14.73 11.72
CA ILE A 63 -10.15 -14.49 13.12
C ILE A 63 -11.55 -15.08 13.33
N ILE A 64 -11.68 -15.99 14.26
CA ILE A 64 -12.96 -16.55 14.68
C ILE A 64 -13.47 -15.70 15.86
N LEU A 65 -14.64 -15.08 15.72
CA LEU A 65 -15.21 -14.25 16.78
C LEU A 65 -15.98 -15.12 17.80
N ASP A 66 -15.25 -15.91 18.56
CA ASP A 66 -15.75 -16.81 19.60
C ASP A 66 -15.79 -16.18 21.00
N GLY A 67 -15.38 -14.92 21.11
CA GLY A 67 -15.32 -14.16 22.36
C GLY A 67 -14.01 -14.30 23.15
N THR A 68 -13.04 -15.09 22.68
CA THR A 68 -11.75 -15.30 23.37
C THR A 68 -10.74 -14.19 23.14
N ILE A 69 -10.84 -13.46 22.00
CA ILE A 69 -9.91 -12.40 21.63
C ILE A 69 -10.43 -11.05 22.13
N PRO A 70 -9.61 -10.25 22.85
CA PRO A 70 -9.99 -8.90 23.23
C PRO A 70 -10.33 -8.02 22.04
N GLU A 71 -11.39 -7.22 22.14
CA GLU A 71 -11.85 -6.34 21.07
C GLU A 71 -10.76 -5.40 20.54
N LYS A 72 -9.88 -4.88 21.42
CA LYS A 72 -8.74 -4.02 21.07
C LYS A 72 -7.78 -4.71 20.07
N ASP A 73 -7.57 -6.02 20.24
CA ASP A 73 -6.64 -6.78 19.40
C ASP A 73 -7.30 -7.16 18.07
N ILE A 74 -8.60 -7.44 18.06
CA ILE A 74 -9.38 -7.60 16.82
C ILE A 74 -9.31 -6.31 15.99
N LYS A 75 -9.56 -5.15 16.60
CA LYS A 75 -9.47 -3.84 15.94
C LYS A 75 -8.06 -3.57 15.40
N LYS A 76 -7.01 -3.95 16.16
CA LYS A 76 -5.62 -3.81 15.75
C LYS A 76 -5.33 -4.65 14.51
N MET A 77 -5.72 -5.93 14.50
CA MET A 77 -5.54 -6.82 13.34
C MET A 77 -6.27 -6.32 12.09
N ILE A 78 -7.49 -5.80 12.23
CA ILE A 78 -8.26 -5.22 11.11
C ILE A 78 -7.55 -3.97 10.60
N LYS A 79 -7.05 -3.10 11.48
CA LYS A 79 -6.29 -1.90 11.10
C LYS A 79 -5.00 -2.28 10.37
N GLU A 80 -4.25 -3.25 10.83
CA GLU A 80 -3.05 -3.76 10.16
C GLU A 80 -3.37 -4.24 8.74
N SER A 81 -4.48 -4.98 8.56
CA SER A 81 -4.95 -5.41 7.24
C SER A 81 -5.29 -4.23 6.32
N TYR A 82 -5.94 -3.21 6.86
CA TYR A 82 -6.23 -1.97 6.14
C TYR A 82 -4.93 -1.25 5.72
N ASP A 83 -3.98 -1.12 6.63
CA ASP A 83 -2.70 -0.44 6.41
C ASP A 83 -1.88 -1.15 5.31
N ILE A 84 -1.84 -2.48 5.28
CA ILE A 84 -1.17 -3.26 4.21
C ILE A 84 -1.69 -2.89 2.81
N ILE A 85 -2.98 -2.56 2.68
CA ILE A 85 -3.59 -2.22 1.39
C ILE A 85 -3.43 -0.74 1.05
N THR A 86 -3.51 0.13 2.05
CA THR A 86 -3.51 1.59 1.88
C THR A 86 -2.12 2.19 1.89
N ASP A 87 -1.17 1.57 2.58
CA ASP A 87 0.23 1.99 2.63
C ASP A 87 1.08 1.24 1.59
N SER A 88 0.68 1.33 0.32
CA SER A 88 1.45 0.72 -0.76
C SER A 88 2.75 1.51 -1.01
N PRO A 89 3.84 0.83 -1.46
CA PRO A 89 5.07 1.52 -1.87
C PRO A 89 4.82 2.66 -2.86
N THR A 90 3.90 2.49 -3.79
CA THR A 90 3.50 3.53 -4.75
C THR A 90 2.91 4.75 -4.05
N LYS A 91 2.05 4.56 -3.06
CA LYS A 91 1.49 5.67 -2.28
C LYS A 91 2.58 6.41 -1.51
N ARG A 92 3.48 5.70 -0.84
CA ARG A 92 4.63 6.32 -0.14
C ARG A 92 5.53 7.11 -1.08
N ILE A 93 5.76 6.61 -2.30
CA ILE A 93 6.49 7.33 -3.34
C ILE A 93 5.79 8.64 -3.70
N TYR A 94 4.49 8.62 -3.95
CA TYR A 94 3.75 9.84 -4.27
C TYR A 94 3.77 10.86 -3.12
N GLU A 95 3.58 10.41 -1.88
CA GLU A 95 3.67 11.29 -0.71
C GLU A 95 5.09 11.87 -0.53
N ALA A 96 6.14 11.10 -0.80
CA ALA A 96 7.52 11.60 -0.80
C ALA A 96 7.73 12.67 -1.87
N VAL A 97 7.21 12.48 -3.08
CA VAL A 97 7.34 13.46 -4.18
C VAL A 97 6.60 14.77 -3.87
N LYS A 98 5.43 14.70 -3.23
CA LYS A 98 4.69 15.89 -2.79
C LYS A 98 5.46 16.75 -1.79
N GLN A 99 6.39 16.15 -1.04
CA GLN A 99 7.23 16.86 -0.06
C GLN A 99 8.39 17.62 -0.70
N ILE A 100 8.68 17.44 -1.99
CA ILE A 100 9.74 18.18 -2.69
C ILE A 100 9.24 19.63 -2.89
N PRO A 101 9.87 20.62 -2.22
CA PRO A 101 9.37 21.99 -2.30
C PRO A 101 9.62 22.61 -3.68
N LYS A 102 8.89 23.68 -4.00
CA LYS A 102 9.16 24.50 -5.19
C LYS A 102 10.60 25.00 -5.18
N GLY A 103 11.27 25.00 -6.34
CA GLY A 103 12.66 25.40 -6.48
C GLY A 103 13.70 24.31 -6.11
N HIS A 104 13.24 23.11 -5.76
CA HIS A 104 14.11 21.98 -5.42
C HIS A 104 13.79 20.77 -6.28
N VAL A 105 14.80 19.95 -6.46
CA VAL A 105 14.70 18.64 -7.12
C VAL A 105 15.18 17.53 -6.18
N ALA A 106 14.73 16.31 -6.41
CA ALA A 106 15.23 15.13 -5.72
C ALA A 106 15.58 14.04 -6.74
N THR A 107 16.57 13.22 -6.43
CA THR A 107 16.89 12.07 -7.27
C THR A 107 15.94 10.91 -6.99
N TYR A 108 15.81 9.97 -7.93
CA TYR A 108 15.05 8.73 -7.73
C TYR A 108 15.48 7.99 -6.45
N GLY A 109 16.79 8.02 -6.12
CA GLY A 109 17.32 7.41 -4.90
C GLY A 109 16.87 8.13 -3.64
N GLN A 110 16.85 9.46 -3.64
CA GLN A 110 16.37 10.25 -2.51
C GLN A 110 14.87 10.03 -2.27
N VAL A 111 14.06 10.05 -3.33
CA VAL A 111 12.61 9.73 -3.22
C VAL A 111 12.41 8.31 -2.69
N ALA A 112 13.19 7.34 -3.15
CA ALA A 112 13.13 5.96 -2.65
C ALA A 112 13.46 5.88 -1.15
N ALA A 113 14.48 6.59 -0.69
CA ALA A 113 14.83 6.68 0.74
C ALA A 113 13.73 7.34 1.55
N MET A 114 13.16 8.46 1.08
CA MET A 114 12.02 9.14 1.71
C MET A 114 10.78 8.23 1.79
N ALA A 115 10.58 7.37 0.78
CA ALA A 115 9.49 6.38 0.77
C ALA A 115 9.78 5.13 1.62
N GLY A 116 10.89 5.12 2.37
CA GLY A 116 11.24 4.09 3.36
C GLY A 116 12.13 2.95 2.86
N ASN A 117 12.55 2.95 1.58
CA ASN A 117 13.49 1.93 1.07
C ASN A 117 14.38 2.47 -0.06
N PRO A 118 15.66 2.80 0.22
CA PRO A 118 16.60 3.34 -0.78
C PRO A 118 16.81 2.46 -2.03
N LYS A 119 16.53 1.17 -1.93
CA LYS A 119 16.67 0.22 -3.05
C LYS A 119 15.53 0.27 -4.06
N MET A 120 14.49 1.09 -3.82
CA MET A 120 13.30 1.18 -4.68
C MET A 120 13.41 2.20 -5.83
N SER A 121 14.57 2.70 -6.21
CA SER A 121 14.72 3.74 -7.25
C SER A 121 14.03 3.37 -8.59
N ARG A 122 14.09 2.10 -9.01
CA ARG A 122 13.37 1.62 -10.20
C ARG A 122 11.86 1.67 -10.02
N ALA A 123 11.37 1.32 -8.83
CA ALA A 123 9.94 1.38 -8.51
C ALA A 123 9.44 2.84 -8.46
N VAL A 124 10.28 3.78 -8.03
CA VAL A 124 9.99 5.23 -8.12
C VAL A 124 9.77 5.63 -9.57
N GLY A 125 10.68 5.28 -10.47
CA GLY A 125 10.53 5.57 -11.90
C GLY A 125 9.24 5.01 -12.48
N ASN A 126 8.92 3.75 -12.20
CA ASN A 126 7.69 3.10 -12.66
C ASN A 126 6.41 3.74 -12.08
N ALA A 127 6.44 4.18 -10.83
CA ALA A 127 5.31 4.86 -10.20
C ALA A 127 5.09 6.24 -10.83
N LEU A 128 6.15 7.02 -11.00
CA LEU A 128 6.08 8.37 -11.58
C LEU A 128 5.65 8.36 -13.06
N HIS A 129 6.06 7.34 -13.82
CA HIS A 129 5.58 7.15 -15.19
C HIS A 129 4.05 6.94 -15.29
N LYS A 130 3.43 6.40 -14.21
CA LYS A 130 1.99 6.15 -14.11
C LYS A 130 1.30 7.14 -13.18
N ASN A 131 1.90 8.29 -12.92
CA ASN A 131 1.36 9.31 -12.01
C ASN A 131 -0.08 9.68 -12.39
N PRO A 132 -1.06 9.44 -11.51
CA PRO A 132 -2.48 9.72 -11.81
C PRO A 132 -2.87 11.18 -11.63
N ASP A 133 -2.00 12.00 -11.02
CA ASP A 133 -2.31 13.37 -10.63
C ASP A 133 -1.05 14.27 -10.72
N PRO A 134 -0.62 14.61 -11.95
CA PRO A 134 0.59 15.41 -12.16
C PRO A 134 0.53 16.83 -11.58
N GLU A 135 -0.66 17.36 -11.36
CA GLU A 135 -0.87 18.70 -10.80
C GLU A 135 -0.50 18.74 -9.31
N ASN A 136 -0.87 17.70 -8.56
CA ASN A 136 -0.63 17.62 -7.11
C ASN A 136 0.58 16.77 -6.74
N ILE A 137 1.07 15.92 -7.65
CA ILE A 137 2.27 15.10 -7.46
C ILE A 137 3.34 15.59 -8.45
N PRO A 138 4.22 16.51 -8.03
CA PRO A 138 5.17 17.18 -8.93
C PRO A 138 6.31 16.25 -9.37
N CYS A 139 5.99 15.22 -10.17
CA CYS A 139 6.95 14.22 -10.64
C CYS A 139 8.08 14.83 -11.51
N PHE A 140 7.85 16.02 -12.10
CA PHE A 140 8.85 16.76 -12.86
C PHE A 140 10.03 17.24 -11.98
N ARG A 141 9.89 17.28 -10.64
CA ARG A 141 10.98 17.59 -9.69
C ARG A 141 11.89 16.40 -9.40
N VAL A 142 11.66 15.24 -10.04
CA VAL A 142 12.48 14.06 -9.84
C VAL A 142 13.45 13.88 -11.03
N VAL A 143 14.74 13.78 -10.70
CA VAL A 143 15.84 13.72 -11.65
C VAL A 143 16.68 12.45 -11.44
N ASN A 144 17.59 12.15 -12.38
CA ASN A 144 18.50 11.02 -12.22
C ASN A 144 19.60 11.32 -11.17
N ALA A 145 20.46 10.34 -10.90
CA ALA A 145 21.51 10.46 -9.89
C ALA A 145 22.57 11.55 -10.23
N LYS A 146 22.66 11.98 -11.47
CA LYS A 146 23.55 13.06 -11.93
C LYS A 146 22.89 14.44 -11.90
N GLY A 147 21.61 14.52 -11.53
CA GLY A 147 20.82 15.74 -11.57
C GLY A 147 20.28 16.08 -12.98
N GLU A 148 20.37 15.15 -13.92
CA GLU A 148 19.87 15.34 -15.28
C GLU A 148 18.38 15.00 -15.38
N LEU A 149 17.68 15.61 -16.34
CA LEU A 149 16.27 15.37 -16.60
C LEU A 149 16.02 13.93 -17.03
N ALA A 150 14.80 13.43 -16.82
CA ALA A 150 14.42 12.10 -17.23
C ALA A 150 14.11 12.06 -18.73
N GLY A 151 14.98 11.44 -19.53
CA GLY A 151 14.78 11.32 -20.99
C GLY A 151 13.47 10.63 -21.40
N ALA A 152 12.86 9.83 -20.50
CA ALA A 152 11.56 9.17 -20.67
C ALA A 152 10.47 9.80 -19.79
N PHE A 153 10.48 11.12 -19.59
CA PHE A 153 9.43 11.79 -18.83
C PHE A 153 8.06 11.60 -19.48
N ALA A 154 7.14 10.97 -18.74
CA ALA A 154 5.86 10.48 -19.29
C ALA A 154 4.91 11.58 -19.76
N PHE A 155 5.11 12.82 -19.31
CA PHE A 155 4.20 13.95 -19.53
C PHE A 155 4.82 14.98 -20.51
N GLY A 156 5.26 14.54 -21.67
CA GLY A 156 5.75 15.39 -22.74
C GLY A 156 7.28 15.43 -22.93
N GLY A 157 7.99 14.47 -22.33
CA GLY A 157 9.43 14.31 -22.51
C GLY A 157 10.29 15.33 -21.74
N GLU A 158 11.59 15.29 -21.98
CA GLU A 158 12.60 16.11 -21.30
C GLU A 158 12.36 17.62 -21.45
N GLY A 159 11.95 18.05 -22.64
CA GLY A 159 11.69 19.48 -22.91
C GLY A 159 10.51 20.03 -22.11
N ASN A 160 9.48 19.22 -21.82
CA ASN A 160 8.38 19.64 -20.98
C ASN A 160 8.74 19.62 -19.49
N GLN A 161 9.58 18.66 -19.09
CA GLN A 161 10.11 18.63 -17.71
C GLN A 161 10.92 19.90 -17.41
N ALA A 162 11.77 20.34 -18.35
CA ALA A 162 12.55 21.57 -18.21
C ALA A 162 11.66 22.79 -17.99
N LYS A 163 10.61 22.96 -18.81
CA LYS A 163 9.66 24.08 -18.69
C LYS A 163 8.97 24.11 -17.32
N LEU A 164 8.52 22.96 -16.83
CA LEU A 164 7.86 22.86 -15.52
C LEU A 164 8.79 23.14 -14.32
N LEU A 165 10.11 23.02 -14.53
CA LEU A 165 11.10 23.36 -13.51
C LEU A 165 11.44 24.85 -13.50
N GLU A 166 11.23 25.56 -14.61
CA GLU A 166 11.46 27.00 -14.74
C GLU A 166 10.31 27.84 -14.17
N GLU A 167 9.09 27.28 -14.05
CA GLU A 167 7.91 27.88 -13.45
C GLU A 167 7.95 27.84 -11.90
#